data_1287938319a579f1578fe0453ddf35ed
#
_entry.id   1287938319a579f1578fe0453ddf35ed
#
_cell.length_a   1.000
_cell.length_b   1.000
_cell.length_c   1.000
_cell.angle_alpha   90.00
_cell.angle_beta   90.00
_cell.angle_gamma   90.00
#
_symmetry.space_group_name_H-M   'P 1'
#
loop_
_entity.id
_entity.type
_entity.pdbx_description
1 polymer ?
#
loop_
_entity_poly.entity_id
_entity_poly.type
_entity_poly.pdbx_seq_one_letter_code
_entity_poly.pdbx_strand_id
1 'polypeptide(L)'
;VYVLLQHKHTARILFVTLFSYYFYYKSSGTYFFLLALVTVCDFFLAQLMARAEGYWKRKGLVVLSLSVNLGLLAYFKYTNFLGGVIASLMGGEFTALDIFLPVGISFFTFQSLSYTIDVYRKDIKPLTSLLDYAFYVSFFPQLVAGPIVRARDFIPQIRKPLFVSQEMFGRGIFLIFSGLFKKAI
;
A
#
# COMPACT_ATOMS: atom_id res chain seq x y z
N VAL A 1 2.54 19.07 14.46
CA VAL A 1 1.13 18.71 14.17
C VAL A 1 0.81 17.31 14.66
N TYR A 2 1.58 16.27 14.32
CA TYR A 2 1.31 14.89 14.74
C TYR A 2 1.25 14.71 16.27
N VAL A 3 2.18 15.32 17.01
CA VAL A 3 2.20 15.34 18.48
C VAL A 3 1.05 16.16 19.06
N LEU A 4 0.69 17.27 18.44
CA LEU A 4 -0.45 18.12 18.88
C LEU A 4 -1.80 17.40 18.76
N LEU A 5 -1.91 16.43 17.83
CA LEU A 5 -3.11 15.63 17.60
C LEU A 5 -3.11 14.29 18.37
N GLN A 6 -2.20 14.10 19.32
CA GLN A 6 -2.05 12.80 20.04
C GLN A 6 -3.34 12.34 20.74
N HIS A 7 -4.19 13.27 21.20
CA HIS A 7 -5.46 12.96 21.86
C HIS A 7 -6.65 12.79 20.90
N LYS A 8 -6.49 13.16 19.61
CA LYS A 8 -7.55 13.05 18.58
C LYS A 8 -7.15 12.03 17.52
N HIS A 9 -7.35 10.75 17.80
CA HIS A 9 -6.93 9.65 16.91
C HIS A 9 -7.40 9.82 15.46
N THR A 10 -8.69 10.10 15.25
CA THR A 10 -9.27 10.25 13.91
C THR A 10 -8.67 11.42 13.16
N ALA A 11 -8.48 12.58 13.82
CA ALA A 11 -7.89 13.76 13.19
C ALA A 11 -6.43 13.52 12.81
N ARG A 12 -5.68 12.78 13.64
CA ARG A 12 -4.31 12.38 13.37
C ARG A 12 -4.21 11.49 12.15
N ILE A 13 -5.05 10.44 12.08
CA ILE A 13 -5.09 9.50 10.95
C ILE A 13 -5.49 10.26 9.68
N LEU A 14 -6.52 11.10 9.74
CA LEU A 14 -6.97 11.91 8.61
C LEU A 14 -5.86 12.84 8.11
N PHE A 15 -5.18 13.56 9.01
CA PHE A 15 -4.08 14.46 8.64
C PHE A 15 -2.95 13.71 7.91
N VAL A 16 -2.50 12.58 8.46
CA VAL A 16 -1.41 11.81 7.84
C VAL A 16 -1.85 11.18 6.51
N THR A 17 -3.10 10.72 6.42
CA THR A 17 -3.65 10.19 5.15
C THR A 17 -3.70 11.29 4.08
N LEU A 18 -4.25 12.46 4.39
CA LEU A 18 -4.30 13.58 3.44
C LEU A 18 -2.89 14.03 3.05
N PHE A 19 -1.96 14.10 3.99
CA PHE A 19 -0.57 14.42 3.70
C PHE A 19 0.08 13.36 2.80
N SER A 20 -0.20 12.08 3.03
CA SER A 20 0.29 10.98 2.19
C SER A 20 -0.23 11.08 0.76
N TYR A 21 -1.53 11.35 0.57
CA TYR A 21 -2.11 11.57 -0.75
C TYR A 21 -1.57 12.82 -1.43
N TYR A 22 -1.38 13.92 -0.68
CA TYR A 22 -0.74 15.13 -1.20
C TYR A 22 0.70 14.87 -1.64
N PHE A 23 1.48 14.16 -0.83
CA PHE A 23 2.83 13.74 -1.17
C PHE A 23 2.85 12.88 -2.45
N TYR A 24 1.91 11.93 -2.55
CA TYR A 24 1.78 11.08 -3.72
C TYR A 24 1.39 11.88 -4.98
N TYR A 25 0.49 12.84 -4.85
CA TYR A 25 0.15 13.77 -5.94
C TYR A 25 1.37 14.56 -6.42
N LYS A 26 2.21 15.04 -5.52
CA LYS A 26 3.46 15.75 -5.88
C LYS A 26 4.49 14.82 -6.53
N SER A 27 4.53 13.55 -6.17
CA SER A 27 5.51 12.58 -6.69
C SER A 27 5.08 11.95 -8.02
N SER A 28 3.78 11.73 -8.23
CA SER A 28 3.23 10.94 -9.35
C SER A 28 2.10 11.64 -10.09
N GLY A 29 1.84 12.91 -9.82
CA GLY A 29 0.80 13.68 -10.50
C GLY A 29 -0.60 13.06 -10.34
N THR A 30 -1.33 12.97 -11.44
CA THR A 30 -2.71 12.47 -11.47
C THR A 30 -2.87 11.00 -11.08
N TYR A 31 -1.77 10.24 -11.01
CA TYR A 31 -1.81 8.81 -10.60
C TYR A 31 -2.20 8.59 -9.13
N PHE A 32 -2.33 9.67 -8.34
CA PHE A 32 -2.91 9.57 -6.99
C PHE A 32 -4.37 9.05 -7.04
N PHE A 33 -5.10 9.28 -8.13
CA PHE A 33 -6.42 8.69 -8.33
C PHE A 33 -6.36 7.17 -8.46
N LEU A 34 -5.29 6.62 -9.02
CA LEU A 34 -5.09 5.17 -9.09
C LEU A 34 -4.94 4.57 -7.70
N LEU A 35 -4.12 5.19 -6.85
CA LEU A 35 -3.97 4.79 -5.46
C LEU A 35 -5.31 4.85 -4.70
N ALA A 36 -6.09 5.92 -4.90
CA ALA A 36 -7.40 6.08 -4.30
C ALA A 36 -8.39 5.00 -4.79
N LEU A 37 -8.41 4.76 -6.10
CA LEU A 37 -9.27 3.76 -6.71
C LEU A 37 -8.98 2.35 -6.16
N VAL A 38 -7.71 1.94 -6.16
CA VAL A 38 -7.29 0.63 -5.62
C VAL A 38 -7.67 0.52 -4.14
N THR A 39 -7.41 1.58 -3.35
CA THR A 39 -7.77 1.63 -1.93
C THR A 39 -9.28 1.40 -1.73
N VAL A 40 -10.11 2.09 -2.47
CA VAL A 40 -11.57 1.97 -2.36
C VAL A 40 -12.04 0.58 -2.83
N CYS A 41 -11.55 0.11 -3.98
CA CYS A 41 -11.92 -1.20 -4.53
C CYS A 41 -11.57 -2.33 -3.55
N ASP A 42 -10.34 -2.39 -3.06
CA ASP A 42 -9.91 -3.46 -2.17
C ASP A 42 -10.59 -3.41 -0.81
N PHE A 43 -10.88 -2.21 -0.29
CA PHE A 43 -11.68 -2.07 0.92
C PHE A 43 -13.07 -2.71 0.77
N PHE A 44 -13.78 -2.39 -0.31
CA PHE A 44 -15.11 -2.96 -0.55
C PHE A 44 -15.06 -4.46 -0.87
N LEU A 45 -14.08 -4.90 -1.65
CA LEU A 45 -13.89 -6.33 -1.93
C LEU A 45 -13.63 -7.13 -0.65
N ALA A 46 -12.81 -6.60 0.27
CA ALA A 46 -12.58 -7.24 1.56
C ALA A 46 -13.85 -7.30 2.43
N GLN A 47 -14.68 -6.25 2.42
CA GLN A 47 -15.97 -6.23 3.11
C GLN A 47 -16.94 -7.27 2.53
N LEU A 48 -17.06 -7.31 1.19
CA LEU A 48 -17.89 -8.29 0.49
C LEU A 48 -17.40 -9.72 0.78
N MET A 49 -16.09 -9.94 0.78
CA MET A 49 -15.47 -11.23 1.05
C MET A 49 -15.78 -11.72 2.48
N ALA A 50 -15.79 -10.82 3.45
CA ALA A 50 -16.13 -11.18 4.83
C ALA A 50 -17.60 -11.56 5.02
N ARG A 51 -18.50 -10.94 4.22
CA ARG A 51 -19.95 -11.22 4.22
C ARG A 51 -20.35 -12.38 3.32
N ALA A 52 -19.47 -12.77 2.38
CA ALA A 52 -19.80 -13.82 1.43
C ALA A 52 -19.85 -15.19 2.10
N GLU A 53 -20.99 -15.85 1.93
CA GLU A 53 -21.21 -17.24 2.28
C GLU A 53 -20.80 -18.15 1.12
N GLY A 54 -20.00 -19.16 1.42
CA GLY A 54 -19.55 -20.15 0.44
C GLY A 54 -18.13 -19.89 -0.09
N TYR A 55 -17.43 -21.00 -0.28
CA TYR A 55 -16.03 -21.01 -0.70
C TYR A 55 -15.81 -20.34 -2.06
N TRP A 56 -16.65 -20.66 -3.06
CA TRP A 56 -16.48 -20.16 -4.42
C TRP A 56 -16.70 -18.66 -4.55
N LYS A 57 -17.67 -18.10 -3.82
CA LYS A 57 -17.91 -16.64 -3.81
C LYS A 57 -16.71 -15.90 -3.21
N ARG A 58 -16.19 -16.38 -2.09
CA ARG A 58 -14.99 -15.81 -1.45
C ARG A 58 -13.76 -15.93 -2.34
N LYS A 59 -13.57 -17.10 -2.97
CA LYS A 59 -12.47 -17.33 -3.92
C LYS A 59 -12.57 -16.40 -5.14
N GLY A 60 -13.76 -16.19 -5.68
CA GLY A 60 -13.98 -15.26 -6.79
C GLY A 60 -13.60 -13.82 -6.42
N LEU A 61 -13.97 -13.34 -5.23
CA LEU A 61 -13.64 -11.99 -4.77
C LEU A 61 -12.13 -11.78 -4.55
N VAL A 62 -11.43 -12.77 -3.98
CA VAL A 62 -9.98 -12.66 -3.84
C VAL A 62 -9.27 -12.70 -5.20
N VAL A 63 -9.73 -13.56 -6.13
CA VAL A 63 -9.19 -13.59 -7.49
C VAL A 63 -9.42 -12.27 -8.20
N LEU A 64 -10.58 -11.65 -8.03
CA LEU A 64 -10.87 -10.33 -8.61
C LEU A 64 -9.91 -9.26 -8.07
N SER A 65 -9.70 -9.19 -6.74
CA SER A 65 -8.73 -8.24 -6.15
C SER A 65 -7.32 -8.50 -6.65
N LEU A 66 -6.89 -9.76 -6.70
CA LEU A 66 -5.59 -10.14 -7.25
C LEU A 66 -5.45 -9.71 -8.71
N SER A 67 -6.47 -9.96 -9.54
CA SER A 67 -6.44 -9.62 -10.97
C SER A 67 -6.36 -8.11 -11.19
N VAL A 68 -7.11 -7.31 -10.43
CA VAL A 68 -7.06 -5.84 -10.50
C VAL A 68 -5.67 -5.33 -10.10
N ASN A 69 -5.19 -5.74 -8.95
CA ASN A 69 -3.90 -5.27 -8.41
C ASN A 69 -2.71 -5.71 -9.27
N LEU A 70 -2.63 -6.99 -9.60
CA LEU A 70 -1.54 -7.52 -10.42
C LEU A 70 -1.66 -7.07 -11.88
N GLY A 71 -2.88 -6.89 -12.40
CA GLY A 71 -3.11 -6.35 -13.73
C GLY A 71 -2.61 -4.92 -13.86
N LEU A 72 -2.90 -4.05 -12.87
CA LEU A 72 -2.35 -2.70 -12.83
C LEU A 72 -0.82 -2.72 -12.73
N LEU A 73 -0.28 -3.55 -11.86
CA LEU A 73 1.18 -3.68 -11.73
C LEU A 73 1.81 -4.19 -13.03
N ALA A 74 1.20 -5.17 -13.69
CA ALA A 74 1.65 -5.69 -14.97
C ALA A 74 1.62 -4.61 -16.05
N TYR A 75 0.54 -3.86 -16.14
CA TYR A 75 0.41 -2.77 -17.10
C TYR A 75 1.49 -1.70 -16.93
N PHE A 76 1.63 -1.14 -15.74
CA PHE A 76 2.56 -0.02 -15.54
C PHE A 76 4.03 -0.42 -15.50
N LYS A 77 4.34 -1.60 -15.01
CA LYS A 77 5.74 -2.01 -14.77
C LYS A 77 6.29 -2.96 -15.83
N TYR A 78 5.44 -3.85 -16.36
CA TYR A 78 5.93 -4.96 -17.18
C TYR A 78 5.51 -4.92 -18.64
N THR A 79 4.64 -3.98 -19.08
CA THR A 79 4.19 -3.90 -20.48
C THR A 79 5.36 -3.77 -21.46
N ASN A 80 6.26 -2.83 -21.23
CA ASN A 80 7.41 -2.63 -22.14
C ASN A 80 8.38 -3.81 -22.10
N PHE A 81 8.61 -4.38 -20.93
CA PHE A 81 9.45 -5.56 -20.80
C PHE A 81 8.86 -6.77 -21.55
N LEU A 82 7.59 -7.08 -21.32
CA LEU A 82 6.91 -8.21 -21.96
C LEU A 82 6.75 -7.98 -23.46
N GLY A 83 6.43 -6.76 -23.88
CA GLY A 83 6.36 -6.37 -25.29
C GLY A 83 7.68 -6.61 -26.03
N GLY A 84 8.78 -6.18 -25.43
CA GLY A 84 10.12 -6.42 -25.97
C GLY A 84 10.49 -7.90 -26.06
N VAL A 85 10.18 -8.68 -25.02
CA VAL A 85 10.43 -10.14 -25.02
C VAL A 85 9.61 -10.85 -26.10
N ILE A 86 8.31 -10.54 -26.22
CA ILE A 86 7.44 -11.14 -27.23
C ILE A 86 7.91 -10.80 -28.64
N ALA A 87 8.24 -9.52 -28.89
CA ALA A 87 8.73 -9.09 -30.19
C ALA A 87 10.04 -9.81 -30.56
N SER A 88 10.99 -9.90 -29.63
CA SER A 88 12.24 -10.65 -29.85
C SER A 88 12.00 -12.12 -30.18
N LEU A 89 11.04 -12.77 -29.53
CA LEU A 89 10.70 -14.18 -29.81
C LEU A 89 10.00 -14.36 -31.15
N MET A 90 9.26 -13.34 -31.61
CA MET A 90 8.53 -13.37 -32.89
C MET A 90 9.37 -12.81 -34.05
N GLY A 91 10.62 -12.39 -33.82
CA GLY A 91 11.50 -11.80 -34.83
C GLY A 91 11.06 -10.41 -35.29
N GLY A 92 10.25 -9.70 -34.47
CA GLY A 92 9.74 -8.35 -34.73
C GLY A 92 10.47 -7.29 -33.92
N GLU A 93 10.20 -6.00 -34.26
CA GLU A 93 10.65 -4.85 -33.48
C GLU A 93 9.53 -4.39 -32.54
N PHE A 94 9.89 -3.98 -31.31
CA PHE A 94 8.96 -3.41 -30.34
C PHE A 94 9.36 -1.98 -30.04
N THR A 95 8.44 -1.03 -30.29
CA THR A 95 8.60 0.35 -29.86
C THR A 95 8.08 0.49 -28.44
N ALA A 96 8.95 0.87 -27.50
CA ALA A 96 8.55 1.08 -26.11
C ALA A 96 7.46 2.15 -26.00
N LEU A 97 6.44 1.85 -25.22
CA LEU A 97 5.36 2.77 -24.91
C LEU A 97 5.83 3.78 -23.85
N ASP A 98 5.42 5.03 -23.98
CA ASP A 98 5.68 6.06 -22.96
C ASP A 98 4.73 5.90 -21.78
N ILE A 99 4.99 4.88 -20.97
CA ILE A 99 4.20 4.58 -19.77
C ILE A 99 4.94 5.11 -18.54
N PHE A 100 4.40 6.19 -17.95
CA PHE A 100 4.92 6.69 -16.68
C PHE A 100 4.68 5.67 -15.56
N LEU A 101 5.75 5.26 -14.88
CA LEU A 101 5.67 4.34 -13.75
C LEU A 101 5.35 5.11 -12.45
N PRO A 102 4.13 4.97 -11.88
CA PRO A 102 3.79 5.65 -10.63
C PRO A 102 4.69 5.21 -9.47
N VAL A 103 5.18 6.17 -8.70
CA VAL A 103 6.04 5.90 -7.55
C VAL A 103 5.31 4.99 -6.57
N GLY A 104 5.99 3.94 -6.09
CA GLY A 104 5.44 3.04 -5.07
C GLY A 104 4.34 2.09 -5.54
N ILE A 105 4.05 1.99 -6.86
CA ILE A 105 2.98 1.09 -7.36
C ILE A 105 3.15 -0.35 -6.86
N SER A 106 4.37 -0.87 -6.84
CA SER A 106 4.63 -2.22 -6.32
C SER A 106 4.35 -2.31 -4.82
N PHE A 107 4.69 -1.27 -4.06
CA PHE A 107 4.51 -1.26 -2.60
C PHE A 107 3.04 -1.26 -2.22
N PHE A 108 2.24 -0.33 -2.74
CA PHE A 108 0.82 -0.30 -2.40
C PHE A 108 0.06 -1.50 -2.94
N THR A 109 0.44 -2.03 -4.12
CA THR A 109 -0.12 -3.27 -4.66
C THR A 109 0.11 -4.45 -3.71
N PHE A 110 1.36 -4.72 -3.31
CA PHE A 110 1.63 -5.83 -2.40
C PHE A 110 1.05 -5.62 -1.00
N GLN A 111 0.94 -4.37 -0.55
CA GLN A 111 0.34 -4.03 0.71
C GLN A 111 -1.18 -4.30 0.70
N SER A 112 -1.89 -3.89 -0.36
CA SER A 112 -3.30 -4.22 -0.59
C SER A 112 -3.52 -5.72 -0.70
N LEU A 113 -2.68 -6.42 -1.46
CA LEU A 113 -2.76 -7.88 -1.62
C LEU A 113 -2.55 -8.61 -0.30
N SER A 114 -1.57 -8.18 0.52
CA SER A 114 -1.36 -8.74 1.85
C SER A 114 -2.63 -8.66 2.70
N TYR A 115 -3.29 -7.49 2.72
CA TYR A 115 -4.53 -7.30 3.45
C TYR A 115 -5.67 -8.19 2.93
N THR A 116 -5.88 -8.22 1.61
CA THR A 116 -6.94 -9.00 0.98
C THR A 116 -6.76 -10.49 1.23
N ILE A 117 -5.52 -10.99 1.16
CA ILE A 117 -5.20 -12.39 1.44
C ILE A 117 -5.40 -12.72 2.92
N ASP A 118 -4.99 -11.86 3.85
CA ASP A 118 -5.17 -12.06 5.29
C ASP A 118 -6.67 -12.09 5.65
N VAL A 119 -7.50 -11.24 5.04
CA VAL A 119 -8.97 -11.28 5.18
C VAL A 119 -9.56 -12.57 4.58
N TYR A 120 -9.10 -13.00 3.40
CA TYR A 120 -9.53 -14.26 2.79
C TYR A 120 -9.23 -15.47 3.67
N ARG A 121 -8.04 -15.52 4.26
CA ARG A 121 -7.61 -16.57 5.19
C ARG A 121 -8.30 -16.51 6.54
N LYS A 122 -9.02 -15.42 6.84
CA LYS A 122 -9.61 -15.11 8.15
C LYS A 122 -8.56 -14.86 9.25
N ASP A 123 -7.34 -14.53 8.87
CA ASP A 123 -6.27 -14.18 9.82
C ASP A 123 -6.54 -12.83 10.48
N ILE A 124 -7.22 -11.92 9.75
CA ILE A 124 -7.69 -10.65 10.25
C ILE A 124 -9.17 -10.43 9.89
N LYS A 125 -9.88 -9.66 10.73
CA LYS A 125 -11.20 -9.14 10.37
C LYS A 125 -11.03 -7.94 9.43
N PRO A 126 -11.94 -7.74 8.45
CA PRO A 126 -11.88 -6.57 7.59
C PRO A 126 -12.04 -5.29 8.41
N LEU A 127 -11.30 -4.28 8.04
CA LEU A 127 -11.40 -2.95 8.63
C LEU A 127 -12.79 -2.36 8.35
N THR A 128 -13.43 -1.81 9.37
CA THR A 128 -14.73 -1.14 9.24
C THR A 128 -14.60 0.30 8.73
N SER A 129 -13.42 0.91 8.90
CA SER A 129 -13.14 2.29 8.52
C SER A 129 -12.31 2.34 7.24
N LEU A 130 -12.88 2.96 6.20
CA LEU A 130 -12.13 3.26 4.97
C LEU A 130 -10.91 4.15 5.23
N LEU A 131 -11.03 5.08 6.20
CA LEU A 131 -9.92 5.96 6.57
C LEU A 131 -8.72 5.19 7.14
N ASP A 132 -8.97 4.19 8.01
CA ASP A 132 -7.90 3.36 8.57
C ASP A 132 -7.23 2.51 7.47
N TYR A 133 -8.02 2.02 6.51
CA TYR A 133 -7.48 1.27 5.38
C TYR A 133 -6.70 2.18 4.42
N ALA A 134 -7.23 3.36 4.10
CA ALA A 134 -6.53 4.36 3.29
C ALA A 134 -5.21 4.77 3.94
N PHE A 135 -5.21 5.02 5.27
CA PHE A 135 -3.98 5.28 6.02
C PHE A 135 -2.97 4.14 5.86
N TYR A 136 -3.41 2.89 6.03
CA TYR A 136 -2.53 1.72 5.91
C TYR A 136 -1.88 1.63 4.52
N VAL A 137 -2.68 1.77 3.45
CA VAL A 137 -2.19 1.62 2.07
C VAL A 137 -1.36 2.81 1.60
N SER A 138 -1.75 4.03 1.99
CA SER A 138 -1.12 5.27 1.51
C SER A 138 0.00 5.82 2.38
N PHE A 139 0.35 5.16 3.48
CA PHE A 139 1.34 5.68 4.43
C PHE A 139 2.67 6.01 3.76
N PHE A 140 2.92 7.30 3.53
CA PHE A 140 3.99 7.80 2.67
C PHE A 140 5.42 7.32 3.03
N PRO A 141 5.80 7.13 4.31
CA PRO A 141 7.13 6.63 4.62
C PRO A 141 7.39 5.21 4.09
N GLN A 142 6.33 4.38 4.04
CA GLN A 142 6.42 3.03 3.50
C GLN A 142 6.36 3.00 1.98
N LEU A 143 5.51 3.84 1.37
CA LEU A 143 5.32 3.91 -0.08
C LEU A 143 6.61 4.18 -0.85
N VAL A 144 7.53 4.95 -0.26
CA VAL A 144 8.75 5.40 -0.95
C VAL A 144 9.94 4.49 -0.69
N ALA A 145 10.16 4.07 0.54
CA ALA A 145 11.39 3.37 0.93
C ALA A 145 11.22 2.42 2.13
N GLY A 146 9.99 2.14 2.55
CA GLY A 146 9.71 1.28 3.70
C GLY A 146 9.70 -0.21 3.35
N PRO A 147 9.83 -1.09 4.34
CA PRO A 147 9.52 -2.50 4.17
C PRO A 147 8.02 -2.69 3.96
N ILE A 148 7.63 -3.71 3.20
CA ILE A 148 6.23 -4.12 3.08
C ILE A 148 5.82 -4.74 4.42
N VAL A 149 5.01 -4.02 5.19
CA VAL A 149 4.52 -4.47 6.49
C VAL A 149 3.15 -5.13 6.32
N ARG A 150 2.98 -6.29 6.93
CA ARG A 150 1.71 -7.02 6.87
C ARG A 150 0.60 -6.26 7.60
N ALA A 151 -0.60 -6.34 7.05
CA ALA A 151 -1.78 -5.69 7.61
C ALA A 151 -2.03 -6.06 9.07
N ARG A 152 -1.88 -7.34 9.43
CA ARG A 152 -2.05 -7.85 10.80
C ARG A 152 -1.11 -7.21 11.83
N ASP A 153 0.08 -6.77 11.39
CA ASP A 153 1.10 -6.20 12.27
C ASP A 153 0.97 -4.67 12.37
N PHE A 154 0.54 -4.02 11.29
CA PHE A 154 0.43 -2.57 11.21
C PHE A 154 -0.89 -2.02 11.75
N ILE A 155 -2.01 -2.63 11.35
CA ILE A 155 -3.36 -2.14 11.67
C ILE A 155 -3.61 -1.99 13.19
N PRO A 156 -3.21 -2.93 14.06
CA PRO A 156 -3.38 -2.77 15.49
C PRO A 156 -2.64 -1.57 16.08
N GLN A 157 -1.58 -1.10 15.41
CA GLN A 157 -0.77 0.03 15.88
C GLN A 157 -1.40 1.39 15.52
N ILE A 158 -2.25 1.46 14.48
CA ILE A 158 -2.87 2.72 14.03
C ILE A 158 -3.65 3.38 15.17
N ARG A 159 -4.37 2.58 15.97
CA ARG A 159 -5.25 3.05 17.03
C ARG A 159 -4.61 3.10 18.41
N LYS A 160 -3.36 2.65 18.55
CA LYS A 160 -2.67 2.72 19.84
C LYS A 160 -2.37 4.18 20.21
N PRO A 161 -2.50 4.55 21.49
CA PRO A 161 -2.06 5.86 21.94
C PRO A 161 -0.55 6.00 21.72
N LEU A 162 -0.13 7.16 21.26
CA LEU A 162 1.27 7.50 21.09
C LEU A 162 1.86 7.82 22.46
N PHE A 163 2.80 6.98 22.88
CA PHE A 163 3.64 7.26 24.02
C PHE A 163 5.10 7.11 23.56
N VAL A 164 5.87 8.18 23.71
CA VAL A 164 7.29 8.20 23.35
C VAL A 164 8.06 8.55 24.61
N SER A 165 8.75 7.55 25.19
CA SER A 165 9.69 7.79 26.28
C SER A 165 11.01 8.38 25.75
N GLN A 166 11.80 9.02 26.62
CA GLN A 166 13.12 9.52 26.26
C GLN A 166 14.05 8.39 25.76
N GLU A 167 13.93 7.21 26.37
CA GLU A 167 14.67 6.01 25.96
C GLU A 167 14.28 5.56 24.55
N MET A 168 12.97 5.49 24.23
CA MET A 168 12.49 5.16 22.89
C MET A 168 12.95 6.18 21.86
N PHE A 169 12.96 7.45 22.19
CA PHE A 169 13.44 8.52 21.31
C PHE A 169 14.94 8.38 21.05
N GLY A 170 15.74 8.21 22.09
CA GLY A 170 17.20 8.00 21.96
C GLY A 170 17.54 6.76 21.13
N ARG A 171 16.84 5.64 21.38
CA ARG A 171 16.99 4.41 20.61
C ARG A 171 16.59 4.60 19.14
N GLY A 172 15.53 5.34 18.86
CA GLY A 172 15.09 5.67 17.50
C GLY A 172 16.15 6.46 16.74
N ILE A 173 16.72 7.49 17.35
CA ILE A 173 17.82 8.27 16.77
C ILE A 173 19.04 7.38 16.50
N PHE A 174 19.44 6.57 17.46
CA PHE A 174 20.56 5.64 17.30
C PHE A 174 20.36 4.68 16.12
N LEU A 175 19.15 4.12 15.96
CA LEU A 175 18.84 3.23 14.85
C LEU A 175 18.88 3.94 13.50
N ILE A 176 18.42 5.19 13.41
CA ILE A 176 18.49 5.99 12.18
C ILE A 176 19.96 6.21 11.79
N PHE A 177 20.79 6.71 12.71
CA PHE A 177 22.21 6.94 12.43
C PHE A 177 22.96 5.65 12.09
N SER A 178 22.71 4.57 12.83
CA SER A 178 23.30 3.27 12.54
C SER A 178 22.91 2.74 11.17
N GLY A 179 21.64 2.92 10.76
CA GLY A 179 21.15 2.54 9.43
C GLY A 179 21.79 3.37 8.31
N LEU A 180 21.89 4.69 8.49
CA LEU A 180 22.57 5.58 7.55
C LEU A 180 24.04 5.23 7.40
N PHE A 181 24.74 4.98 8.51
CA PHE A 181 26.14 4.57 8.50
C PHE A 181 26.35 3.27 7.73
N LYS A 182 25.53 2.23 7.98
CA LYS A 182 25.59 0.95 7.25
C LYS A 182 25.28 1.08 5.76
N LYS A 183 24.53 2.09 5.36
CA LYS A 183 24.19 2.32 3.95
C LYS A 183 25.29 3.13 3.23
N ALA A 184 26.04 3.95 3.96
CA ALA A 184 27.09 4.82 3.40
C ALA A 184 28.44 4.10 3.24
N ILE A 185 28.66 3.01 3.99
CA ILE A 185 29.83 2.14 3.92
C ILE A 185 29.49 0.82 3.25
#